data_18ba29b026bcfb5d9de7af8192ceb799
#
_entry.id   18ba29b026bcfb5d9de7af8192ceb799
#
_cell.length_a   1.000
_cell.length_b   1.000
_cell.length_c   1.000
_cell.angle_alpha   90.00
_cell.angle_beta   90.00
_cell.angle_gamma   90.00
#
_symmetry.space_group_name_H-M   'P 1'
#
loop_
_entity.id
_entity.type
_entity.pdbx_description
1 polymer ?
#
loop_
_entity_poly.entity_id
_entity_poly.type
_entity_poly.pdbx_seq_one_letter_code
_entity_poly.pdbx_strand_id
1 'polypeptide(L)'
;MIDFNKIAEVNKSLKTTPIKGKEYAEVNQRVKAFRMLCPEGSISTEIVSLDNGVCVIKATITNADGFVLATGTAYEKEGSSNINRTSYIENCETSAIGRALGFCGIGIDTSIASYEEVATAIMQQEEKPSEIHIKVLKDLANQKGVAEEKLCAKYRISKLEDISMSDYTKCVNGLQKMDDANGN
;
A
#
# COMPACT_ATOMS: atom_id res chain seq x y z
N MET A 1 -14.77 -23.43 15.35
CA MET A 1 -14.41 -23.07 13.94
C MET A 1 -15.48 -22.13 13.44
N ILE A 2 -15.13 -21.03 12.78
CA ILE A 2 -16.13 -20.12 12.19
C ILE A 2 -16.75 -20.85 11.00
N ASP A 3 -18.09 -20.86 10.92
CA ASP A 3 -18.84 -21.49 9.82
C ASP A 3 -18.73 -20.61 8.56
N PHE A 4 -18.36 -21.22 7.44
CA PHE A 4 -18.23 -20.54 6.14
C PHE A 4 -19.54 -19.89 5.67
N ASN A 5 -20.69 -20.51 5.94
CA ASN A 5 -21.98 -19.94 5.60
C ASN A 5 -22.25 -18.63 6.36
N LYS A 6 -21.85 -18.58 7.64
CA LYS A 6 -21.95 -17.35 8.43
C LYS A 6 -21.02 -16.25 7.92
N ILE A 7 -19.81 -16.62 7.46
CA ILE A 7 -18.90 -15.67 6.80
C ILE A 7 -19.56 -15.08 5.54
N ALA A 8 -20.14 -15.95 4.70
CA ALA A 8 -20.81 -15.51 3.47
C ALA A 8 -22.02 -14.58 3.75
N GLU A 9 -22.79 -14.86 4.81
CA GLU A 9 -23.89 -13.97 5.22
C GLU A 9 -23.39 -12.61 5.70
N VAL A 10 -22.35 -12.59 6.53
CA VAL A 10 -21.78 -11.34 7.03
C VAL A 10 -21.13 -10.54 5.90
N ASN A 11 -20.46 -11.18 4.95
CA ASN A 11 -19.87 -10.52 3.79
C ASN A 11 -20.92 -9.77 2.96
N LYS A 12 -22.13 -10.31 2.80
CA LYS A 12 -23.23 -9.60 2.11
C LYS A 12 -23.68 -8.32 2.81
N SER A 13 -23.44 -8.19 4.11
CA SER A 13 -23.80 -7.02 4.90
C SER A 13 -22.70 -5.97 5.03
N LEU A 14 -21.49 -6.27 4.54
CA LEU A 14 -20.37 -5.34 4.57
C LEU A 14 -20.63 -4.12 3.70
N LYS A 15 -20.39 -2.95 4.25
CA LYS A 15 -20.33 -1.73 3.45
C LYS A 15 -19.00 -1.68 2.73
N THR A 16 -19.04 -1.33 1.46
CA THR A 16 -17.88 -1.18 0.61
C THR A 16 -17.75 0.27 0.14
N THR A 17 -16.56 0.65 -0.23
CA THR A 17 -16.25 1.97 -0.78
C THR A 17 -15.60 1.79 -2.16
N PRO A 18 -16.10 2.47 -3.19
CA PRO A 18 -15.57 2.32 -4.54
C PRO A 18 -14.23 3.04 -4.72
N ILE A 19 -13.26 2.37 -5.35
CA ILE A 19 -12.02 2.96 -5.85
C ILE A 19 -11.81 2.53 -7.29
N LYS A 20 -11.71 3.49 -8.22
CA LYS A 20 -11.48 3.24 -9.65
C LYS A 20 -12.41 2.15 -10.23
N GLY A 21 -13.69 2.15 -9.81
CA GLY A 21 -14.72 1.24 -10.31
C GLY A 21 -14.73 -0.16 -9.71
N LYS A 22 -13.94 -0.40 -8.66
CA LYS A 22 -13.96 -1.64 -7.85
C LYS A 22 -14.37 -1.34 -6.42
N GLU A 23 -15.12 -2.23 -5.83
CA GLU A 23 -15.55 -2.13 -4.43
C GLU A 23 -14.49 -2.70 -3.49
N TYR A 24 -14.26 -2.02 -2.36
CA TYR A 24 -13.31 -2.44 -1.33
C TYR A 24 -13.94 -2.34 0.05
N ALA A 25 -13.75 -3.37 0.88
CA ALA A 25 -14.13 -3.35 2.28
C ALA A 25 -13.07 -2.60 3.10
N GLU A 26 -13.49 -1.59 3.85
CA GLU A 26 -12.65 -0.91 4.84
C GLU A 26 -12.30 -1.84 6.01
N VAL A 27 -11.15 -1.62 6.64
CA VAL A 27 -10.69 -2.47 7.77
C VAL A 27 -11.66 -2.43 8.93
N ASN A 28 -12.27 -1.28 9.23
CA ASN A 28 -13.29 -1.15 10.27
C ASN A 28 -14.50 -2.06 10.03
N GLN A 29 -14.92 -2.23 8.76
CA GLN A 29 -16.01 -3.14 8.39
C GLN A 29 -15.59 -4.59 8.60
N ARG A 30 -14.36 -4.96 8.25
CA ARG A 30 -13.81 -6.30 8.49
C ARG A 30 -13.72 -6.61 9.99
N VAL A 31 -13.25 -5.66 10.81
CA VAL A 31 -13.20 -5.81 12.28
C VAL A 31 -14.61 -5.99 12.85
N LYS A 32 -15.57 -5.17 12.41
CA LYS A 32 -16.98 -5.30 12.84
C LYS A 32 -17.53 -6.68 12.49
N ALA A 33 -17.32 -7.16 11.28
CA ALA A 33 -17.75 -8.46 10.83
C ALA A 33 -17.14 -9.60 11.67
N PHE A 34 -15.83 -9.51 11.96
CA PHE A 34 -15.17 -10.47 12.85
C PHE A 34 -15.78 -10.50 14.23
N ARG A 35 -16.08 -9.35 14.83
CA ARG A 35 -16.74 -9.28 16.15
C ARG A 35 -18.15 -9.85 16.13
N MET A 36 -18.87 -9.79 15.01
CA MET A 36 -20.18 -10.43 14.86
C MET A 36 -20.05 -11.96 14.76
N LEU A 37 -19.00 -12.46 14.08
CA LEU A 37 -18.76 -13.89 13.87
C LEU A 37 -18.11 -14.56 15.08
N CYS A 38 -17.24 -13.86 15.77
CA CYS A 38 -16.42 -14.37 16.86
C CYS A 38 -16.21 -13.29 17.94
N PRO A 39 -17.24 -12.99 18.77
CA PRO A 39 -17.17 -11.91 19.77
C PRO A 39 -16.00 -12.08 20.75
N GLU A 40 -15.76 -13.33 21.17
CA GLU A 40 -14.72 -13.71 22.14
C GLU A 40 -13.35 -13.97 21.48
N GLY A 41 -13.25 -13.87 20.16
CA GLY A 41 -11.99 -14.02 19.44
C GLY A 41 -11.06 -12.83 19.67
N SER A 42 -9.78 -13.00 19.35
CA SER A 42 -8.75 -11.96 19.50
C SER A 42 -8.21 -11.49 18.15
N ILE A 43 -7.88 -10.21 18.11
CA ILE A 43 -7.04 -9.57 17.09
C ILE A 43 -5.83 -9.04 17.82
N SER A 44 -4.66 -9.55 17.53
CA SER A 44 -3.40 -9.12 18.13
C SER A 44 -2.40 -8.73 17.04
N THR A 45 -1.55 -7.76 17.33
CA THR A 45 -0.50 -7.27 16.44
C THR A 45 0.85 -7.38 17.11
N GLU A 46 1.88 -7.57 16.32
CA GLU A 46 3.28 -7.65 16.73
C GLU A 46 4.12 -6.85 15.75
N ILE A 47 4.96 -5.95 16.26
CA ILE A 47 5.99 -5.29 15.46
C ILE A 47 7.12 -6.30 15.24
N VAL A 48 7.21 -6.80 14.01
CA VAL A 48 8.25 -7.76 13.61
C VAL A 48 9.58 -7.05 13.39
N SER A 49 9.54 -5.85 12.84
CA SER A 49 10.73 -5.02 12.61
C SER A 49 10.33 -3.55 12.57
N LEU A 50 11.17 -2.71 13.16
CA LEU A 50 11.09 -1.25 13.10
C LEU A 50 12.51 -0.72 12.98
N ASP A 51 12.94 -0.43 11.75
CA ASP A 51 14.30 0.02 11.47
C ASP A 51 14.36 0.92 10.24
N ASN A 52 15.22 1.93 10.30
CA ASN A 52 15.48 2.88 9.19
C ASN A 52 14.21 3.48 8.56
N GLY A 53 13.19 3.79 9.40
CA GLY A 53 11.92 4.33 8.94
C GLY A 53 11.03 3.30 8.22
N VAL A 54 11.33 2.01 8.34
CA VAL A 54 10.49 0.92 7.85
C VAL A 54 9.88 0.17 9.02
N CYS A 55 8.57 0.00 9.01
CA CYS A 55 7.81 -0.79 9.96
C CYS A 55 7.27 -2.04 9.28
N VAL A 56 7.43 -3.20 9.92
CA VAL A 56 6.81 -4.47 9.53
C VAL A 56 5.98 -4.97 10.69
N ILE A 57 4.68 -5.16 10.47
CA ILE A 57 3.75 -5.65 11.49
C ILE A 57 3.08 -6.93 11.01
N LYS A 58 2.94 -7.87 11.94
CA LYS A 58 2.15 -9.09 11.79
C LYS A 58 0.92 -9.00 12.66
N ALA A 59 -0.25 -9.22 12.06
CA ALA A 59 -1.51 -9.41 12.78
C ALA A 59 -1.84 -10.90 12.87
N THR A 60 -2.41 -11.31 13.99
CA THR A 60 -2.88 -12.68 14.26
C THR A 60 -4.32 -12.63 14.71
N ILE A 61 -5.17 -13.43 14.08
CA ILE A 61 -6.58 -13.59 14.42
C ILE A 61 -6.78 -14.96 15.05
N THR A 62 -7.40 -14.99 16.24
CA THR A 62 -7.72 -16.24 16.93
C THR A 62 -9.21 -16.34 17.24
N ASN A 63 -9.70 -17.59 17.38
CA ASN A 63 -11.03 -17.84 17.94
C ASN A 63 -11.01 -17.74 19.49
N ALA A 64 -12.16 -18.01 20.11
CA ALA A 64 -12.32 -17.99 21.57
C ALA A 64 -11.41 -19.00 22.30
N ASP A 65 -11.07 -20.11 21.66
CA ASP A 65 -10.20 -21.15 22.22
C ASP A 65 -8.70 -20.85 22.03
N GLY A 66 -8.36 -19.69 21.45
CA GLY A 66 -6.97 -19.31 21.15
C GLY A 66 -6.41 -19.97 19.87
N PHE A 67 -7.22 -20.70 19.11
CA PHE A 67 -6.79 -21.27 17.83
C PHE A 67 -6.58 -20.18 16.78
N VAL A 68 -5.41 -20.17 16.13
CA VAL A 68 -5.09 -19.19 15.07
C VAL A 68 -5.94 -19.47 13.84
N LEU A 69 -6.76 -18.51 13.46
CA LEU A 69 -7.60 -18.55 12.27
C LEU A 69 -6.86 -18.07 11.03
N ALA A 70 -6.10 -16.99 11.17
CA ALA A 70 -5.29 -16.42 10.10
C ALA A 70 -4.21 -15.49 10.64
N THR A 71 -3.23 -15.20 9.80
CA THR A 71 -2.25 -14.13 10.01
C THR A 71 -2.15 -13.26 8.77
N GLY A 72 -1.77 -11.98 8.96
CA GLY A 72 -1.49 -11.05 7.87
C GLY A 72 -0.26 -10.24 8.22
N THR A 73 0.58 -9.97 7.23
CA THR A 73 1.77 -9.13 7.40
C THR A 73 1.69 -7.95 6.44
N ALA A 74 2.02 -6.77 6.93
CA ALA A 74 2.16 -5.56 6.15
C ALA A 74 3.50 -4.89 6.45
N TYR A 75 3.95 -4.02 5.55
CA TYR A 75 5.05 -3.11 5.80
C TYR A 75 4.69 -1.70 5.32
N GLU A 76 5.21 -0.71 6.01
CA GLU A 76 5.10 0.69 5.60
C GLU A 76 6.43 1.40 5.82
N LYS A 77 6.67 2.42 4.99
CA LYS A 77 7.87 3.24 5.08
C LYS A 77 7.49 4.68 5.41
N GLU A 78 8.18 5.25 6.41
CA GLU A 78 8.05 6.66 6.78
C GLU A 78 8.24 7.56 5.55
N GLY A 79 7.36 8.55 5.39
CA GLY A 79 7.43 9.50 4.29
C GLY A 79 7.02 8.97 2.92
N SER A 80 6.65 7.69 2.77
CA SER A 80 6.23 7.09 1.49
C SER A 80 4.88 7.60 0.97
N SER A 81 4.08 8.23 1.82
CA SER A 81 2.81 8.87 1.51
C SER A 81 2.50 9.97 2.52
N ASN A 82 1.46 10.77 2.26
CA ASN A 82 1.03 11.80 3.21
C ASN A 82 0.66 11.22 4.59
N ILE A 83 0.00 10.07 4.64
CA ILE A 83 -0.33 9.37 5.88
C ILE A 83 0.94 8.87 6.54
N ASN A 84 1.84 8.26 5.78
CA ASN A 84 3.08 7.67 6.29
C ASN A 84 4.13 8.70 6.73
N ARG A 85 3.91 9.99 6.53
CA ARG A 85 4.75 11.05 7.09
C ARG A 85 4.66 11.12 8.61
N THR A 86 3.50 10.83 9.17
CA THR A 86 3.22 11.01 10.61
C THR A 86 2.68 9.75 11.28
N SER A 87 2.17 8.78 10.52
CA SER A 87 1.39 7.65 11.03
C SER A 87 1.68 6.34 10.29
N TYR A 88 2.95 6.13 9.89
CA TYR A 88 3.31 4.92 9.13
C TYR A 88 3.21 3.62 9.96
N ILE A 89 3.38 3.71 11.29
CA ILE A 89 3.25 2.55 12.18
C ILE A 89 1.77 2.15 12.30
N GLU A 90 0.90 3.11 12.58
CA GLU A 90 -0.55 2.89 12.71
C GLU A 90 -1.16 2.42 11.37
N ASN A 91 -0.67 2.98 10.26
CA ASN A 91 -1.10 2.55 8.92
C ASN A 91 -0.65 1.11 8.63
N CYS A 92 0.58 0.76 9.00
CA CYS A 92 1.10 -0.60 8.89
C CYS A 92 0.27 -1.60 9.71
N GLU A 93 -0.10 -1.25 10.96
CA GLU A 93 -0.95 -2.06 11.82
C GLU A 93 -2.33 -2.28 11.21
N THR A 94 -2.96 -1.21 10.73
CA THR A 94 -4.27 -1.28 10.06
C THR A 94 -4.20 -2.20 8.83
N SER A 95 -3.19 -2.06 7.99
CA SER A 95 -2.98 -2.91 6.82
C SER A 95 -2.78 -4.38 7.21
N ALA A 96 -1.99 -4.68 8.24
CA ALA A 96 -1.77 -6.04 8.72
C ALA A 96 -3.08 -6.69 9.21
N ILE A 97 -3.90 -5.96 9.98
CA ILE A 97 -5.21 -6.41 10.46
C ILE A 97 -6.15 -6.66 9.28
N GLY A 98 -6.23 -5.72 8.35
CA GLY A 98 -7.08 -5.84 7.16
C GLY A 98 -6.77 -7.09 6.35
N ARG A 99 -5.49 -7.41 6.13
CA ARG A 99 -5.02 -8.61 5.43
C ARG A 99 -5.33 -9.89 6.21
N ALA A 100 -5.07 -9.92 7.51
CA ALA A 100 -5.37 -11.08 8.36
C ALA A 100 -6.87 -11.42 8.34
N LEU A 101 -7.75 -10.42 8.44
CA LEU A 101 -9.20 -10.60 8.36
C LEU A 101 -9.65 -11.03 6.95
N GLY A 102 -9.00 -10.52 5.89
CA GLY A 102 -9.21 -10.99 4.52
C GLY A 102 -8.89 -12.48 4.38
N PHE A 103 -7.78 -12.96 4.95
CA PHE A 103 -7.43 -14.38 4.97
C PHE A 103 -8.38 -15.23 5.84
N CYS A 104 -9.08 -14.63 6.81
CA CYS A 104 -10.20 -15.29 7.50
C CYS A 104 -11.46 -15.44 6.62
N GLY A 105 -11.46 -14.88 5.41
CA GLY A 105 -12.60 -14.89 4.50
C GLY A 105 -13.52 -13.65 4.62
N ILE A 106 -13.18 -12.67 5.46
CA ILE A 106 -14.01 -11.49 5.70
C ILE A 106 -13.70 -10.42 4.63
N GLY A 107 -14.71 -10.07 3.82
CA GLY A 107 -14.58 -9.11 2.71
C GLY A 107 -13.76 -9.64 1.55
N ILE A 108 -13.60 -10.96 1.43
CA ILE A 108 -12.78 -11.61 0.40
C ILE A 108 -13.42 -11.51 -0.99
N ASP A 109 -14.73 -11.36 -1.07
CA ASP A 109 -15.47 -11.26 -2.33
C ASP A 109 -15.08 -10.00 -3.14
N THR A 110 -14.50 -9.01 -2.47
CA THR A 110 -14.01 -7.78 -3.09
C THR A 110 -12.50 -7.85 -3.37
N SER A 111 -11.69 -8.07 -2.35
CA SER A 111 -10.22 -8.13 -2.43
C SER A 111 -9.62 -8.62 -1.10
N ILE A 112 -8.43 -9.22 -1.14
CA ILE A 112 -7.60 -9.41 0.05
C ILE A 112 -7.13 -8.06 0.59
N ALA A 113 -6.67 -7.17 -0.31
CA ALA A 113 -6.31 -5.81 0.07
C ALA A 113 -7.53 -5.04 0.57
N SER A 114 -7.37 -4.26 1.64
CA SER A 114 -8.42 -3.39 2.16
C SER A 114 -8.53 -2.10 1.34
N TYR A 115 -9.59 -1.32 1.60
CA TYR A 115 -9.75 0.02 1.03
C TYR A 115 -8.51 0.88 1.32
N GLU A 116 -8.04 0.86 2.55
CA GLU A 116 -6.92 1.69 3.03
C GLU A 116 -5.62 1.34 2.30
N GLU A 117 -5.32 0.05 2.11
CA GLU A 117 -4.15 -0.40 1.36
C GLU A 117 -4.18 0.09 -0.09
N VAL A 118 -5.32 -0.05 -0.76
CA VAL A 118 -5.47 0.35 -2.17
C VAL A 118 -5.46 1.87 -2.30
N ALA A 119 -6.14 2.60 -1.42
CA ALA A 119 -6.15 4.05 -1.40
C ALA A 119 -4.73 4.62 -1.20
N THR A 120 -3.98 4.07 -0.22
CA THR A 120 -2.59 4.45 0.03
C THR A 120 -1.69 4.17 -1.18
N ALA A 121 -1.82 2.99 -1.79
CA ALA A 121 -1.05 2.64 -2.99
C ALA A 121 -1.34 3.57 -4.18
N ILE A 122 -2.61 3.97 -4.36
CA ILE A 122 -2.99 4.93 -5.40
C ILE A 122 -2.41 6.31 -5.10
N MET A 123 -2.53 6.80 -3.85
CA MET A 123 -1.96 8.09 -3.45
C MET A 123 -0.44 8.13 -3.68
N GLN A 124 0.28 7.06 -3.33
CA GLN A 124 1.72 6.94 -3.59
C GLN A 124 2.05 6.98 -5.09
N GLN A 125 1.20 6.41 -5.93
CA GLN A 125 1.38 6.44 -7.38
C GLN A 125 1.07 7.80 -8.00
N GLU A 126 0.13 8.55 -7.42
CA GLU A 126 -0.33 9.87 -7.90
C GLU A 126 0.48 11.04 -7.29
N GLU A 127 1.31 10.77 -6.27
CA GLU A 127 2.16 11.79 -5.66
C GLU A 127 3.15 12.35 -6.69
N LYS A 128 3.18 13.68 -6.82
CA LYS A 128 4.12 14.34 -7.71
C LYS A 128 5.49 14.46 -7.05
N PRO A 129 6.58 14.26 -7.79
CA PRO A 129 7.91 14.55 -7.30
C PRO A 129 8.04 16.00 -6.83
N SER A 130 8.76 16.23 -5.73
CA SER A 130 9.10 17.57 -5.26
C SER A 130 10.06 18.26 -6.23
N GLU A 131 10.22 19.58 -6.09
CA GLU A 131 11.19 20.36 -6.89
C GLU A 131 12.62 19.79 -6.79
N ILE A 132 12.99 19.26 -5.61
CA ILE A 132 14.29 18.60 -5.41
C ILE A 132 14.40 17.34 -6.28
N HIS A 133 13.37 16.52 -6.32
CA HIS A 133 13.33 15.34 -7.18
C HIS A 133 13.46 15.72 -8.66
N ILE A 134 12.74 16.76 -9.10
CA ILE A 134 12.79 17.23 -10.48
C ILE A 134 14.20 17.74 -10.81
N LYS A 135 14.83 18.49 -9.91
CA LYS A 135 16.21 18.94 -10.08
C LYS A 135 17.17 17.75 -10.23
N VAL A 136 17.10 16.77 -9.35
CA VAL A 136 17.92 15.53 -9.42
C VAL A 136 17.70 14.80 -10.75
N LEU A 137 16.46 14.72 -11.23
CA LEU A 137 16.15 14.09 -12.51
C LEU A 137 16.78 14.83 -13.68
N LYS A 138 16.70 16.17 -13.69
CA LYS A 138 17.31 17.02 -14.73
C LYS A 138 18.82 16.89 -14.73
N ASP A 139 19.45 16.94 -13.56
CA ASP A 139 20.90 16.79 -13.41
C ASP A 139 21.37 15.41 -13.91
N LEU A 140 20.67 14.34 -13.55
CA LEU A 140 20.96 12.98 -14.00
C LEU A 140 20.75 12.82 -15.52
N ALA A 141 19.67 13.37 -16.07
CA ALA A 141 19.42 13.35 -17.51
C ALA A 141 20.54 14.04 -18.29
N ASN A 142 20.99 15.21 -17.83
CA ASN A 142 22.11 15.96 -18.41
C ASN A 142 23.41 15.13 -18.34
N GLN A 143 23.71 14.53 -17.20
CA GLN A 143 24.88 13.64 -17.02
C GLN A 143 24.88 12.48 -18.03
N LYS A 144 23.71 11.92 -18.32
CA LYS A 144 23.51 10.81 -19.25
C LYS A 144 23.29 11.25 -20.71
N GLY A 145 23.34 12.56 -21.00
CA GLY A 145 23.14 13.10 -22.36
C GLY A 145 21.73 12.90 -22.91
N VAL A 146 20.74 12.81 -22.03
CA VAL A 146 19.34 12.62 -22.40
C VAL A 146 18.57 13.93 -22.29
N ALA A 147 18.09 14.46 -23.43
CA ALA A 147 17.30 15.68 -23.47
C ALA A 147 15.95 15.54 -22.74
N GLU A 148 15.49 16.61 -22.08
CA GLU A 148 14.21 16.65 -21.35
C GLU A 148 13.03 16.30 -22.24
N GLU A 149 13.03 16.78 -23.48
CA GLU A 149 11.96 16.51 -24.47
C GLU A 149 11.80 15.02 -24.74
N LYS A 150 12.91 14.27 -24.74
CA LYS A 150 12.88 12.81 -24.94
C LYS A 150 12.26 12.09 -23.76
N LEU A 151 12.51 12.56 -22.54
CA LEU A 151 11.86 12.03 -21.35
C LEU A 151 10.37 12.40 -21.32
N CYS A 152 10.04 13.65 -21.63
CA CYS A 152 8.65 14.09 -21.72
C CYS A 152 7.84 13.27 -22.75
N ALA A 153 8.39 13.04 -23.92
CA ALA A 153 7.76 12.20 -24.96
C ALA A 153 7.57 10.76 -24.50
N LYS A 154 8.58 10.17 -23.84
CA LYS A 154 8.52 8.78 -23.32
C LYS A 154 7.42 8.59 -22.29
N TYR A 155 7.24 9.55 -21.39
CA TYR A 155 6.24 9.48 -20.31
C TYR A 155 4.93 10.20 -20.66
N ARG A 156 4.80 10.74 -21.89
CA ARG A 156 3.59 11.42 -22.41
C ARG A 156 3.16 12.60 -21.52
N ILE A 157 4.12 13.40 -21.09
CA ILE A 157 3.94 14.60 -20.27
C ILE A 157 4.40 15.83 -21.03
N SER A 158 3.85 17.01 -20.68
CA SER A 158 4.22 18.26 -21.32
C SER A 158 5.53 18.86 -20.77
N LYS A 159 5.84 18.58 -19.50
CA LYS A 159 7.03 19.04 -18.79
C LYS A 159 7.39 18.05 -17.68
N LEU A 160 8.66 17.99 -17.25
CA LEU A 160 9.13 17.05 -16.24
C LEU A 160 8.44 17.21 -14.88
N GLU A 161 7.97 18.41 -14.54
CA GLU A 161 7.21 18.68 -13.32
C GLU A 161 5.85 17.97 -13.27
N ASP A 162 5.37 17.47 -14.40
CA ASP A 162 4.11 16.70 -14.48
C ASP A 162 4.30 15.19 -14.35
N ILE A 163 5.54 14.71 -14.22
CA ILE A 163 5.83 13.28 -14.05
C ILE A 163 5.23 12.74 -12.74
N SER A 164 4.67 11.54 -12.76
CA SER A 164 4.24 10.86 -11.53
C SER A 164 5.45 10.36 -10.73
N MET A 165 5.32 10.18 -9.40
CA MET A 165 6.40 9.62 -8.58
C MET A 165 6.79 8.21 -9.05
N SER A 166 5.84 7.40 -9.50
CA SER A 166 6.09 6.07 -10.08
C SER A 166 6.96 6.16 -11.33
N ASP A 167 6.66 7.07 -12.24
CA ASP A 167 7.41 7.24 -13.49
C ASP A 167 8.74 7.95 -13.27
N TYR A 168 8.82 8.86 -12.29
CA TYR A 168 10.08 9.44 -11.81
C TYR A 168 11.05 8.31 -11.36
N THR A 169 10.59 7.41 -10.51
CA THR A 169 11.41 6.29 -10.02
C THR A 169 11.89 5.39 -11.16
N LYS A 170 11.00 5.05 -12.12
CA LYS A 170 11.37 4.28 -13.32
C LYS A 170 12.38 5.04 -14.19
N CYS A 171 12.20 6.36 -14.33
CA CYS A 171 13.06 7.21 -15.11
C CYS A 171 14.47 7.27 -14.50
N VAL A 172 14.59 7.55 -13.21
CA VAL A 172 15.86 7.57 -12.48
C VAL A 172 16.58 6.23 -12.58
N ASN A 173 15.88 5.12 -12.27
CA ASN A 173 16.46 3.78 -12.38
C ASN A 173 16.91 3.44 -13.82
N GLY A 174 16.19 3.94 -14.82
CA GLY A 174 16.55 3.77 -16.23
C GLY A 174 17.81 4.55 -16.61
N LEU A 175 17.89 5.81 -16.20
CA LEU A 175 19.03 6.67 -16.44
C LEU A 175 20.30 6.17 -15.72
N GLN A 176 20.17 5.70 -14.48
CA GLN A 176 21.31 5.16 -13.71
C GLN A 176 21.98 3.94 -14.37
N LYS A 177 21.24 3.20 -15.19
CA LYS A 177 21.77 2.02 -15.94
C LYS A 177 22.45 2.40 -17.26
N MET A 178 22.41 3.67 -17.64
CA MET A 178 23.06 4.16 -18.85
C MET A 178 24.49 4.62 -18.53
N ASP A 179 25.38 4.49 -19.49
CA ASP A 179 26.72 5.08 -19.40
C ASP A 179 26.65 6.63 -19.43
N ASP A 180 27.65 7.28 -18.85
CA ASP A 180 27.71 8.74 -18.87
C ASP A 180 28.00 9.25 -20.30
N ALA A 181 27.39 10.38 -20.66
CA ALA A 181 27.58 10.97 -22.00
C ALA A 181 29.03 11.37 -22.30
N ASN A 182 29.84 11.56 -21.25
CA ASN A 182 31.27 11.93 -21.33
C ASN A 182 32.19 10.79 -20.88
N GLY A 183 31.79 9.55 -21.10
CA GLY A 183 32.64 8.38 -20.81
C GLY A 183 33.90 8.42 -21.69
N ASN A 184 35.05 8.84 -21.11
CA ASN A 184 36.38 8.52 -21.57
C ASN A 184 36.75 7.17 -21.02
#